data_2b0ec9e45e33e016de611ece93e09aa7
#
_entry.id   2b0ec9e45e33e016de611ece93e09aa7
#
_cell.length_a   1.000
_cell.length_b   1.000
_cell.length_c   1.000
_cell.angle_alpha   90.00
_cell.angle_beta   90.00
_cell.angle_gamma   90.00
#
_symmetry.space_group_name_H-M   'P 1'
#
loop_
_entity.id
_entity.type
_entity.pdbx_description
1 polymer ?
#
loop_
_entity_poly.entity_id
_entity_poly.type
_entity_poly.pdbx_seq_one_letter_code
_entity_poly.pdbx_strand_id
1 'polypeptide(L)'
;MKTLAGGIKVTDSALTQIVVRAAETVDGVKVRHPRRHLEIDLAAGEARVTLELSVEYGRVLPDAARTVQQRVTDALGTMCGVTVRSVDVNVEAVG
;
A
#
# COMPACT_ATOMS: atom_id res chain seq x y z
N MET A 1 -5.13 16.89 -1.65
CA MET A 1 -4.05 16.87 -2.66
C MET A 1 -2.72 17.02 -1.97
N LYS A 2 -1.77 16.17 -2.30
CA LYS A 2 -0.45 16.19 -1.69
C LYS A 2 0.59 16.52 -2.74
N THR A 3 1.65 17.21 -2.33
CA THR A 3 2.73 17.59 -3.23
C THR A 3 3.94 16.68 -3.00
N LEU A 4 4.41 16.05 -4.06
CA LEU A 4 5.60 15.23 -4.03
C LEU A 4 6.82 16.06 -4.46
N ALA A 5 8.02 15.48 -4.33
CA ALA A 5 9.25 16.12 -4.76
C ALA A 5 9.13 16.62 -6.20
N GLY A 6 9.70 17.78 -6.49
CA GLY A 6 9.63 18.38 -7.81
C GLY A 6 8.34 19.11 -8.14
N GLY A 7 7.48 19.31 -7.15
CA GLY A 7 6.24 20.06 -7.35
C GLY A 7 5.11 19.27 -7.99
N ILE A 8 5.28 17.97 -8.13
CA ILE A 8 4.22 17.10 -8.67
C ILE A 8 3.13 16.95 -7.62
N LYS A 9 1.89 17.15 -8.03
CA LYS A 9 0.75 16.99 -7.16
C LYS A 9 0.04 15.67 -7.49
N VAL A 10 -0.18 14.85 -6.46
CA VAL A 10 -0.89 13.58 -6.60
C VAL A 10 -2.06 13.59 -5.62
N THR A 11 -3.24 13.24 -6.10
CA THR A 11 -4.43 13.21 -5.24
C THR A 11 -4.36 12.00 -4.30
N ASP A 12 -5.01 12.10 -3.15
CA ASP A 12 -5.11 10.98 -2.22
C ASP A 12 -5.77 9.78 -2.88
N SER A 13 -6.75 10.02 -3.74
CA SER A 13 -7.42 8.97 -4.49
C SER A 13 -6.46 8.22 -5.42
N ALA A 14 -5.58 8.94 -6.11
CA ALA A 14 -4.59 8.33 -7.00
C ALA A 14 -3.59 7.49 -6.21
N LEU A 15 -3.10 8.00 -5.08
CA LEU A 15 -2.18 7.26 -4.22
C LEU A 15 -2.83 5.99 -3.69
N THR A 16 -4.09 6.09 -3.25
CA THR A 16 -4.85 4.95 -2.77
C THR A 16 -4.95 3.87 -3.86
N GLN A 17 -5.26 4.26 -5.09
CA GLN A 17 -5.34 3.31 -6.19
C GLN A 17 -4.02 2.62 -6.49
N ILE A 18 -2.92 3.34 -6.44
CA ILE A 18 -1.59 2.76 -6.66
C ILE A 18 -1.31 1.69 -5.60
N VAL A 19 -1.58 2.00 -4.34
CA VAL A 19 -1.36 1.06 -3.23
C VAL A 19 -2.26 -0.16 -3.37
N VAL A 20 -3.55 0.05 -3.64
CA VAL A 20 -4.51 -1.06 -3.78
C VAL A 20 -4.10 -1.98 -4.93
N ARG A 21 -3.78 -1.43 -6.08
CA ARG A 21 -3.37 -2.24 -7.23
C ARG A 21 -2.10 -3.03 -6.95
N ALA A 22 -1.11 -2.38 -6.32
CA ALA A 22 0.14 -3.05 -5.99
C ALA A 22 -0.09 -4.21 -5.03
N ALA A 23 -0.90 -4.00 -3.99
CA ALA A 23 -1.22 -5.04 -3.02
C ALA A 23 -1.99 -6.19 -3.67
N GLU A 24 -2.94 -5.88 -4.53
CA GLU A 24 -3.80 -6.89 -5.14
C GLU A 24 -3.17 -7.64 -6.31
N THR A 25 -1.93 -7.31 -6.67
CA THR A 25 -1.15 -8.16 -7.59
C THR A 25 -0.71 -9.46 -6.94
N VAL A 26 -0.79 -9.55 -5.62
CA VAL A 26 -0.44 -10.76 -4.88
C VAL A 26 -1.66 -11.69 -4.87
N ASP A 27 -1.47 -12.94 -5.28
CA ASP A 27 -2.56 -13.91 -5.36
C ASP A 27 -3.23 -14.12 -4.00
N GLY A 28 -4.56 -14.11 -4.01
CA GLY A 28 -5.35 -14.37 -2.81
C GLY A 28 -5.43 -13.20 -1.84
N VAL A 29 -4.91 -12.03 -2.21
CA VAL A 29 -4.88 -10.84 -1.35
C VAL A 29 -5.85 -9.79 -1.86
N LYS A 30 -6.62 -9.22 -0.94
CA LYS A 30 -7.48 -8.06 -1.23
C LYS A 30 -7.29 -7.02 -0.14
N VAL A 31 -7.30 -5.76 -0.55
CA VAL A 31 -7.24 -4.63 0.40
C VAL A 31 -8.65 -4.41 0.95
N ARG A 32 -8.75 -4.36 2.29
CA ARG A 32 -10.01 -4.15 2.97
C ARG A 32 -10.21 -2.67 3.26
N HIS A 33 -11.44 -2.20 3.02
CA HIS A 33 -11.85 -0.84 3.37
C HIS A 33 -10.85 0.23 2.95
N PRO A 34 -10.44 0.27 1.66
CA PRO A 34 -9.37 1.19 1.24
C PRO A 34 -9.71 2.67 1.44
N ARG A 35 -11.00 2.99 1.55
CA ARG A 35 -11.42 4.38 1.78
C ARG A 35 -11.45 4.78 3.24
N ARG A 36 -11.46 3.81 4.14
CA ARG A 36 -11.55 4.05 5.59
C ARG A 36 -10.26 3.76 6.32
N HIS A 37 -9.61 2.65 5.96
CA HIS A 37 -8.53 2.11 6.77
C HIS A 37 -7.18 2.12 6.06
N LEU A 38 -7.12 2.57 4.81
CA LEU A 38 -5.87 2.76 4.13
C LEU A 38 -5.42 4.19 4.35
N GLU A 39 -4.26 4.35 4.97
CA GLU A 39 -3.69 5.66 5.23
C GLU A 39 -2.32 5.78 4.60
N ILE A 40 -2.05 6.93 4.01
CA ILE A 40 -0.75 7.23 3.43
C ILE A 40 -0.32 8.59 3.96
N ASP A 41 0.73 8.58 4.76
CA ASP A 41 1.34 9.79 5.30
C ASP A 41 2.54 10.17 4.45
N LEU A 42 2.51 11.34 3.85
CA LEU A 42 3.63 11.87 3.07
C LEU A 42 4.24 13.06 3.79
N ALA A 43 5.53 12.99 4.04
CA ALA A 43 6.27 14.10 4.64
C ALA A 43 7.71 14.07 4.13
N ALA A 44 8.19 15.21 3.63
CA ALA A 44 9.57 15.39 3.19
C ALA A 44 10.05 14.31 2.19
N GLY A 45 9.16 13.91 1.27
CA GLY A 45 9.49 12.90 0.25
C GLY A 45 9.45 11.47 0.76
N GLU A 46 9.05 11.27 2.01
CA GLU A 46 8.94 9.94 2.62
C GLU A 46 7.47 9.58 2.86
N ALA A 47 7.15 8.30 2.70
CA ALA A 47 5.79 7.81 2.86
C ALA A 47 5.72 6.74 3.95
N ARG A 48 4.65 6.78 4.73
CA ARG A 48 4.26 5.71 5.64
C ARG A 48 2.88 5.26 5.22
N VAL A 49 2.72 3.96 5.06
CA VAL A 49 1.47 3.39 4.57
C VAL A 49 0.93 2.42 5.61
N THR A 50 -0.36 2.52 5.89
CA THR A 50 -1.07 1.59 6.75
C THR A 50 -2.24 1.04 5.97
N LEU A 51 -2.39 -0.28 5.93
CA LEU A 51 -3.50 -0.89 5.22
C LEU A 51 -3.93 -2.20 5.87
N GLU A 52 -5.18 -2.58 5.58
CA GLU A 52 -5.74 -3.84 6.03
C GLU A 52 -5.94 -4.76 4.83
N LEU A 53 -5.59 -6.02 5.00
CA LEU A 53 -5.69 -7.03 3.96
C LEU A 53 -6.58 -8.19 4.39
N SER A 54 -7.31 -8.74 3.42
CA SER A 54 -7.89 -10.07 3.52
C SER A 54 -7.01 -11.00 2.70
N VAL A 55 -6.62 -12.12 3.28
CA VAL A 55 -5.82 -13.13 2.59
C VAL A 55 -6.61 -14.43 2.59
N GLU A 56 -6.66 -15.06 1.43
CA GLU A 56 -7.36 -16.32 1.24
C GLU A 56 -6.85 -17.36 2.23
N TYR A 57 -7.78 -18.07 2.87
CA TYR A 57 -7.45 -19.11 3.84
C TYR A 57 -6.57 -20.18 3.22
N GLY A 58 -5.57 -20.61 3.96
CA GLY A 58 -4.60 -21.60 3.49
C GLY A 58 -3.30 -20.99 2.98
N ARG A 59 -3.27 -19.67 2.79
CA ARG A 59 -2.03 -18.97 2.42
C ARG A 59 -1.18 -18.70 3.65
N VAL A 60 0.14 -18.60 3.45
CA VAL A 60 1.06 -18.26 4.53
C VAL A 60 1.00 -16.76 4.76
N LEU A 61 0.36 -16.34 5.86
CA LEU A 61 0.08 -14.92 6.11
C LEU A 61 1.33 -14.03 6.19
N PRO A 62 2.41 -14.41 6.90
CA PRO A 62 3.61 -13.58 6.94
C PRO A 62 4.24 -13.38 5.56
N ASP A 63 4.21 -14.39 4.70
CA ASP A 63 4.76 -14.30 3.36
C ASP A 63 3.92 -13.38 2.49
N ALA A 64 2.60 -13.49 2.57
CA ALA A 64 1.69 -12.62 1.84
C ALA A 64 1.89 -11.16 2.26
N ALA A 65 1.99 -10.90 3.55
CA ALA A 65 2.21 -9.56 4.08
C ALA A 65 3.52 -8.97 3.58
N ARG A 66 4.60 -9.74 3.61
CA ARG A 66 5.91 -9.28 3.12
C ARG A 66 5.89 -8.97 1.64
N THR A 67 5.25 -9.80 0.85
CA THR A 67 5.14 -9.57 -0.59
C THR A 67 4.35 -8.30 -0.88
N VAL A 68 3.26 -8.08 -0.16
CA VAL A 68 2.48 -6.84 -0.29
C VAL A 68 3.33 -5.63 0.07
N GLN A 69 4.06 -5.68 1.19
CA GLN A 69 4.93 -4.58 1.61
C GLN A 69 5.92 -4.23 0.51
N GLN A 70 6.55 -5.25 -0.09
CA GLN A 70 7.51 -5.04 -1.17
C GLN A 70 6.86 -4.45 -2.41
N ARG A 71 5.70 -4.96 -2.82
CA ARG A 71 4.98 -4.46 -4.00
C ARG A 71 4.55 -3.01 -3.84
N VAL A 72 4.04 -2.66 -2.66
CA VAL A 72 3.63 -1.28 -2.35
C VAL A 72 4.85 -0.35 -2.36
N THR A 73 5.93 -0.76 -1.73
CA THR A 73 7.17 0.01 -1.69
C THR A 73 7.69 0.28 -3.10
N ASP A 74 7.74 -0.76 -3.94
CA ASP A 74 8.23 -0.63 -5.30
C ASP A 74 7.32 0.27 -6.15
N ALA A 75 6.01 0.12 -6.01
CA ALA A 75 5.06 0.91 -6.79
C ALA A 75 5.15 2.39 -6.45
N LEU A 76 5.17 2.72 -5.17
CA LEU A 76 5.28 4.13 -4.75
C LEU A 76 6.63 4.73 -5.11
N GLY A 77 7.70 3.96 -4.99
CA GLY A 77 9.02 4.41 -5.38
C GLY A 77 9.11 4.68 -6.87
N THR A 78 8.61 3.76 -7.69
CA THR A 78 8.70 3.86 -9.15
C THR A 78 7.74 4.90 -9.72
N MET A 79 6.48 4.90 -9.25
CA MET A 79 5.44 5.76 -9.82
C MET A 79 5.42 7.16 -9.24
N CYS A 80 5.78 7.30 -7.98
CA CYS A 80 5.65 8.58 -7.26
C CYS A 80 6.99 9.18 -6.86
N GLY A 81 8.07 8.43 -6.96
CA GLY A 81 9.40 8.92 -6.60
C GLY A 81 9.57 9.19 -5.11
N VAL A 82 8.78 8.53 -4.26
CA VAL A 82 8.88 8.69 -2.81
C VAL A 82 9.62 7.52 -2.19
N THR A 83 10.30 7.78 -1.07
CA THR A 83 10.92 6.74 -0.26
C THR A 83 9.88 6.23 0.73
N VAL A 84 9.60 4.94 0.71
CA VAL A 84 8.65 4.34 1.64
C VAL A 84 9.39 3.96 2.90
N ARG A 85 9.01 4.58 4.03
CA ARG A 85 9.64 4.34 5.34
C ARG A 85 9.07 3.10 5.99
N SER A 86 7.76 2.90 5.85
CA SER A 86 7.10 1.74 6.45
C SER A 86 5.82 1.43 5.71
N VAL A 87 5.49 0.15 5.69
CA VAL A 87 4.18 -0.34 5.23
C VAL A 87 3.65 -1.24 6.33
N ASP A 88 2.71 -0.72 7.12
CA ASP A 88 2.09 -1.47 8.21
C ASP A 88 0.87 -2.21 7.65
N VAL A 89 0.89 -3.52 7.78
CA VAL A 89 -0.13 -4.39 7.20
C VAL A 89 -0.84 -5.16 8.32
N ASN A 90 -2.15 -5.00 8.40
CA ASN A 90 -2.99 -5.83 9.26
C ASN A 90 -3.64 -6.89 8.38
N VAL A 91 -3.43 -8.14 8.70
CA VAL A 91 -3.84 -9.26 7.86
C VAL A 91 -4.90 -10.10 8.54
N GLU A 92 -5.95 -10.42 7.80
CA GLU A 92 -7.00 -11.33 8.25
C GLU A 92 -7.16 -12.44 7.23
N ALA A 93 -7.17 -13.67 7.70
CA ALA A 93 -7.44 -14.82 6.84
C ALA A 93 -8.95 -14.98 6.65
N VAL A 94 -9.38 -15.14 5.41
CA VAL A 94 -10.78 -15.36 5.06
C VAL A 94 -10.89 -16.55 4.13
N GLY A 95 -11.93 -17.32 4.33
CA GLY A 95 -12.09 -18.53 3.52
C GLY A 95 -13.50 -18.76 3.10
#